data_95b2bf49fa72d604810ac5f74dca909d
#
_entry.id   95b2bf49fa72d604810ac5f74dca909d
#
_cell.length_a   1.000
_cell.length_b   1.000
_cell.length_c   1.000
_cell.angle_alpha   90.00
_cell.angle_beta   90.00
_cell.angle_gamma   90.00
#
_symmetry.space_group_name_H-M   'P 1'
#
loop_
_entity.id
_entity.type
_entity.pdbx_description
1 polymer ?
#
loop_
_entity_poly.entity_id
_entity_poly.type
_entity_poly.pdbx_seq_one_letter_code
_entity_poly.pdbx_strand_id
1 'polypeptide(L)'
;MKTKNRPLYLKLLVPMLVLILVEISLLAGSVFGGGLIRYMENNEIEVLHERVLNRQRYLQNEMLTRWSKVDSTVIKINQITEDLLQSGRISIDTLDDSSKDCFALLDVVSDPLLNMLRSNKVTGAFIAVNTDNLEEL
;
A
#
# COMPACT_ATOMS: atom_id res chain seq x y z
N MET A 1 50.42 -54.40 -38.51
CA MET A 1 49.69 -53.58 -37.56
C MET A 1 48.99 -54.47 -36.53
N LYS A 2 49.46 -54.47 -35.28
CA LYS A 2 48.79 -55.27 -34.19
C LYS A 2 47.54 -54.53 -33.75
N THR A 3 46.36 -55.05 -34.11
CA THR A 3 45.07 -54.62 -33.55
C THR A 3 45.05 -55.00 -32.09
N LYS A 4 45.33 -54.04 -31.23
CA LYS A 4 45.26 -54.18 -29.78
C LYS A 4 43.80 -54.51 -29.40
N ASN A 5 43.53 -55.81 -29.04
CA ASN A 5 42.22 -56.25 -28.61
C ASN A 5 41.81 -55.44 -27.38
N ARG A 6 41.00 -54.40 -27.56
CA ARG A 6 40.40 -53.67 -26.45
C ARG A 6 39.39 -54.60 -25.79
N PRO A 7 39.36 -54.68 -24.46
CA PRO A 7 38.43 -55.53 -23.74
C PRO A 7 36.97 -55.10 -24.09
N LEU A 8 36.08 -56.10 -24.15
CA LEU A 8 34.70 -55.93 -24.66
C LEU A 8 33.92 -54.87 -23.90
N TYR A 9 34.18 -54.71 -22.60
CA TYR A 9 33.53 -53.70 -21.76
C TYR A 9 33.88 -52.28 -22.20
N LEU A 10 35.10 -52.02 -22.71
CA LEU A 10 35.53 -50.71 -23.19
C LEU A 10 34.82 -50.34 -24.50
N LYS A 11 34.52 -51.34 -25.35
CA LYS A 11 33.78 -51.14 -26.57
C LYS A 11 32.32 -50.77 -26.38
N LEU A 12 31.72 -51.18 -25.23
CA LEU A 12 30.35 -50.86 -24.85
C LEU A 12 30.30 -49.58 -24.00
N LEU A 13 31.25 -49.39 -23.10
CA LEU A 13 31.30 -48.28 -22.15
C LEU A 13 31.52 -46.90 -22.83
N VAL A 14 32.43 -46.89 -23.83
CA VAL A 14 32.76 -45.63 -24.58
C VAL A 14 31.54 -45.07 -25.31
N PRO A 15 30.80 -45.84 -26.15
CA PRO A 15 29.61 -45.28 -26.79
C PRO A 15 28.49 -44.89 -25.84
N MET A 16 28.31 -45.64 -24.72
CA MET A 16 27.33 -45.30 -23.68
C MET A 16 27.69 -43.98 -22.99
N LEU A 17 28.96 -43.73 -22.70
CA LEU A 17 29.42 -42.50 -22.07
C LEU A 17 29.30 -41.30 -23.03
N VAL A 18 29.56 -41.50 -24.32
CA VAL A 18 29.35 -40.49 -25.37
C VAL A 18 27.86 -40.15 -25.48
N LEU A 19 26.97 -41.12 -25.43
CA LEU A 19 25.52 -40.92 -25.51
C LEU A 19 25.02 -40.09 -24.34
N ILE A 20 25.43 -40.42 -23.12
CA ILE A 20 25.10 -39.63 -21.91
C ILE A 20 25.62 -38.21 -22.03
N LEU A 21 26.84 -37.99 -22.49
CA LEU A 21 27.38 -36.64 -22.70
C LEU A 21 26.57 -35.83 -23.72
N VAL A 22 26.10 -36.45 -24.79
CA VAL A 22 25.27 -35.81 -25.81
C VAL A 22 23.90 -35.44 -25.20
N GLU A 23 23.27 -36.34 -24.44
CA GLU A 23 22.01 -36.05 -23.77
C GLU A 23 22.14 -34.88 -22.78
N ILE A 24 23.17 -34.87 -21.93
CA ILE A 24 23.43 -33.77 -21.00
C ILE A 24 23.65 -32.45 -21.74
N SER A 25 24.42 -32.49 -22.85
CA SER A 25 24.66 -31.29 -23.67
C SER A 25 23.40 -30.76 -24.34
N LEU A 26 22.52 -31.63 -24.83
CA LEU A 26 21.24 -31.23 -25.40
C LEU A 26 20.31 -30.65 -24.33
N LEU A 27 20.21 -31.25 -23.14
CA LEU A 27 19.46 -30.73 -22.02
C LEU A 27 19.97 -29.36 -21.57
N ALA A 28 21.30 -29.24 -21.37
CA ALA A 28 21.90 -27.95 -21.03
C ALA A 28 21.66 -26.90 -22.13
N GLY A 29 21.82 -27.26 -23.38
CA GLY A 29 21.56 -26.39 -24.53
C GLY A 29 20.11 -25.92 -24.61
N SER A 30 19.15 -26.81 -24.31
CA SER A 30 17.71 -26.45 -24.29
C SER A 30 17.35 -25.52 -23.14
N VAL A 31 17.93 -25.71 -21.96
CA VAL A 31 17.68 -24.86 -20.78
C VAL A 31 18.33 -23.49 -20.94
N PHE A 32 19.60 -23.45 -21.33
CA PHE A 32 20.35 -22.19 -21.43
C PHE A 32 20.14 -21.48 -22.76
N GLY A 33 19.99 -22.21 -23.87
CA GLY A 33 19.81 -21.64 -25.21
C GLY A 33 18.36 -21.39 -25.61
N GLY A 34 17.40 -22.10 -25.02
CA GLY A 34 15.98 -22.03 -25.36
C GLY A 34 15.21 -20.82 -24.83
N GLY A 35 15.88 -19.87 -24.18
CA GLY A 35 15.22 -18.67 -23.65
C GLY A 35 14.31 -18.91 -22.43
N LEU A 36 14.30 -20.13 -21.89
CA LEU A 36 13.46 -20.50 -20.74
C LEU A 36 13.74 -19.59 -19.53
N ILE A 37 15.03 -19.29 -19.30
CA ILE A 37 15.45 -18.39 -18.20
C ILE A 37 14.96 -16.97 -18.47
N ARG A 38 15.08 -16.47 -19.69
CA ARG A 38 14.57 -15.13 -20.07
C ARG A 38 13.04 -15.04 -19.99
N TYR A 39 12.35 -16.13 -20.34
CA TYR A 39 10.90 -16.18 -20.24
C TYR A 39 10.45 -16.14 -18.78
N MET A 40 11.13 -16.88 -17.88
CA MET A 40 10.83 -16.85 -16.43
C MET A 40 11.14 -15.47 -15.85
N GLU A 41 12.28 -14.87 -16.18
CA GLU A 41 12.66 -13.54 -15.70
C GLU A 41 11.66 -12.45 -16.14
N ASN A 42 11.25 -12.44 -17.40
CA ASN A 42 10.24 -11.51 -17.89
C ASN A 42 8.89 -11.70 -17.23
N ASN A 43 8.47 -12.94 -17.00
CA ASN A 43 7.21 -13.25 -16.33
C ASN A 43 7.24 -12.83 -14.85
N GLU A 44 8.37 -12.99 -14.16
CA GLU A 44 8.54 -12.53 -12.78
C GLU A 44 8.48 -11.00 -12.67
N ILE A 45 9.10 -10.27 -13.60
CA ILE A 45 9.05 -8.81 -13.67
C ILE A 45 7.62 -8.34 -13.93
N GLU A 46 6.89 -8.97 -14.83
CA GLU A 46 5.50 -8.65 -15.13
C GLU A 46 4.59 -8.86 -13.91
N VAL A 47 4.72 -10.00 -13.23
CA VAL A 47 3.98 -10.31 -11.99
C VAL A 47 4.31 -9.32 -10.88
N LEU A 48 5.59 -8.92 -10.73
CA LEU A 48 5.97 -7.90 -9.75
C LEU A 48 5.37 -6.54 -10.09
N HIS A 49 5.39 -6.16 -11.37
CA HIS A 49 4.82 -4.91 -11.83
C HIS A 49 3.30 -4.85 -11.57
N GLU A 50 2.58 -5.92 -11.89
CA GLU A 50 1.15 -6.02 -11.58
C GLU A 50 0.85 -5.94 -10.08
N ARG A 51 1.66 -6.60 -9.24
CA ARG A 51 1.51 -6.53 -7.78
C ARG A 51 1.73 -5.12 -7.25
N VAL A 52 2.74 -4.41 -7.77
CA VAL A 52 3.01 -3.01 -7.39
C VAL A 52 1.86 -2.11 -7.81
N LEU A 53 1.37 -2.23 -9.05
CA LEU A 53 0.23 -1.45 -9.55
C LEU A 53 -1.04 -1.73 -8.74
N ASN A 54 -1.33 -2.98 -8.43
CA ASN A 54 -2.48 -3.36 -7.64
C ASN A 54 -2.38 -2.80 -6.22
N ARG A 55 -1.19 -2.83 -5.61
CA ARG A 55 -0.95 -2.23 -4.30
C ARG A 55 -1.10 -0.71 -4.33
N GLN A 56 -0.60 -0.06 -5.36
CA GLN A 56 -0.76 1.38 -5.55
C GLN A 56 -2.25 1.76 -5.66
N ARG A 57 -3.01 1.07 -6.50
CA ARG A 57 -4.46 1.30 -6.66
C ARG A 57 -5.21 1.08 -5.34
N TYR A 58 -4.87 0.02 -4.62
CA TYR A 58 -5.46 -0.26 -3.31
C TYR A 58 -5.21 0.89 -2.33
N LEU A 59 -3.95 1.33 -2.19
CA LEU A 59 -3.58 2.44 -1.31
C LEU A 59 -4.26 3.75 -1.72
N GLN A 60 -4.31 4.03 -3.01
CA GLN A 60 -4.98 5.22 -3.54
C GLN A 60 -6.47 5.21 -3.21
N ASN A 61 -7.17 4.10 -3.44
CA ASN A 61 -8.58 3.95 -3.12
C ASN A 61 -8.85 4.07 -1.61
N GLU A 62 -7.97 3.48 -0.79
CA GLU A 62 -8.09 3.59 0.66
C GLU A 62 -7.88 5.03 1.14
N MET A 63 -6.90 5.74 0.60
CA MET A 63 -6.69 7.15 0.89
C MET A 63 -7.88 8.00 0.47
N LEU A 64 -8.39 7.83 -0.73
CA LEU A 64 -9.59 8.56 -1.20
C LEU A 64 -10.79 8.31 -0.29
N THR A 65 -11.00 7.07 0.13
CA THR A 65 -12.09 6.71 1.05
C THR A 65 -11.92 7.40 2.41
N ARG A 66 -10.69 7.44 2.93
CA ARG A 66 -10.39 8.12 4.21
C ARG A 66 -10.59 9.62 4.09
N TRP A 67 -10.09 10.24 3.03
CA TRP A 67 -10.29 11.66 2.76
C TRP A 67 -11.77 12.03 2.66
N SER A 68 -12.56 11.26 1.90
CA SER A 68 -14.00 11.49 1.80
C SER A 68 -14.71 11.46 3.16
N LYS A 69 -14.29 10.56 4.06
CA LYS A 69 -14.84 10.51 5.43
C LYS A 69 -14.41 11.71 6.27
N VAL A 70 -13.17 12.17 6.15
CA VAL A 70 -12.70 13.38 6.81
C VAL A 70 -13.49 14.58 6.31
N ASP A 71 -13.62 14.74 4.99
CA ASP A 71 -14.35 15.84 4.37
C ASP A 71 -15.81 15.87 4.81
N SER A 72 -16.50 14.73 4.79
CA SER A 72 -17.89 14.62 5.28
C SER A 72 -18.01 14.97 6.77
N THR A 73 -16.99 14.66 7.58
CA THR A 73 -16.98 15.00 9.00
C THR A 73 -16.77 16.50 9.21
N VAL A 74 -15.87 17.12 8.43
CA VAL A 74 -15.66 18.57 8.44
C VAL A 74 -16.94 19.32 8.10
N ILE A 75 -17.63 18.90 7.03
CA ILE A 75 -18.94 19.50 6.65
C ILE A 75 -19.93 19.40 7.81
N LYS A 76 -20.01 18.23 8.45
CA LYS A 76 -20.91 18.03 9.58
C LYS A 76 -20.54 18.89 10.78
N ILE A 77 -19.25 19.02 11.11
CA ILE A 77 -18.75 19.88 12.18
C ILE A 77 -19.10 21.34 11.90
N ASN A 78 -18.87 21.81 10.67
CA ASN A 78 -19.22 23.16 10.29
C ASN A 78 -20.71 23.43 10.45
N GLN A 79 -21.58 22.51 10.00
CA GLN A 79 -23.03 22.63 10.20
C GLN A 79 -23.42 22.73 11.67
N ILE A 80 -22.85 21.86 12.51
CA ILE A 80 -23.09 21.89 13.97
C ILE A 80 -22.62 23.21 14.57
N THR A 81 -21.48 23.71 14.16
CA THR A 81 -20.94 24.99 14.63
C THR A 81 -21.84 26.16 14.22
N GLU A 82 -22.30 26.17 12.97
CA GLU A 82 -23.26 27.17 12.48
C GLU A 82 -24.55 27.12 13.24
N ASP A 83 -25.11 25.93 13.52
CA ASP A 83 -26.35 25.77 14.31
C ASP A 83 -26.17 26.30 15.76
N LEU A 84 -25.03 26.06 16.38
CA LEU A 84 -24.70 26.57 17.71
C LEU A 84 -24.59 28.10 17.73
N LEU A 85 -23.97 28.69 16.71
CA LEU A 85 -23.88 30.14 16.55
C LEU A 85 -25.27 30.78 16.32
N GLN A 86 -26.05 30.20 15.40
CA GLN A 86 -27.39 30.73 15.08
C GLN A 86 -28.36 30.61 16.26
N SER A 87 -28.21 29.57 17.08
CA SER A 87 -29.01 29.38 18.31
C SER A 87 -28.55 30.25 19.48
N GLY A 88 -27.46 31.01 19.33
CA GLY A 88 -26.87 31.84 20.37
C GLY A 88 -26.31 31.04 21.58
N ARG A 89 -26.03 29.75 21.37
CA ARG A 89 -25.44 28.90 22.41
C ARG A 89 -23.94 29.15 22.58
N ILE A 90 -23.29 29.58 21.52
CA ILE A 90 -21.88 30.02 21.48
C ILE A 90 -21.80 31.33 20.71
N SER A 91 -20.82 32.17 21.01
CA SER A 91 -20.50 33.39 20.27
C SER A 91 -19.07 33.35 19.78
N ILE A 92 -18.81 33.86 18.56
CA ILE A 92 -17.46 33.95 18.02
C ILE A 92 -16.58 34.82 18.91
N ASP A 93 -17.14 35.98 19.36
CA ASP A 93 -16.42 36.94 20.19
C ASP A 93 -15.99 36.42 21.56
N THR A 94 -16.67 35.37 22.06
CA THR A 94 -16.39 34.80 23.38
C THR A 94 -15.73 33.43 23.31
N LEU A 95 -15.54 32.90 22.12
CA LEU A 95 -14.95 31.56 21.94
C LEU A 95 -13.48 31.52 22.43
N ASP A 96 -12.77 32.64 22.32
CA ASP A 96 -11.37 32.77 22.75
C ASP A 96 -11.25 32.94 24.27
N ASP A 97 -12.17 33.67 24.88
CA ASP A 97 -12.11 34.04 26.31
C ASP A 97 -12.97 33.13 27.20
N SER A 98 -13.95 32.45 26.65
CA SER A 98 -14.93 31.66 27.38
C SER A 98 -14.65 30.18 27.30
N SER A 99 -14.05 29.64 28.34
CA SER A 99 -13.94 28.19 28.52
C SER A 99 -15.27 27.46 28.39
N LYS A 100 -16.38 28.13 28.73
CA LYS A 100 -17.74 27.58 28.65
C LYS A 100 -18.20 27.36 27.20
N ASP A 101 -17.95 28.32 26.30
CA ASP A 101 -18.34 28.24 24.90
C ASP A 101 -17.46 27.22 24.17
N CYS A 102 -16.20 27.19 24.50
CA CYS A 102 -15.25 26.20 24.00
C CYS A 102 -15.65 24.78 24.42
N PHE A 103 -16.04 24.55 25.68
CA PHE A 103 -16.53 23.26 26.15
C PHE A 103 -17.87 22.89 25.50
N ALA A 104 -18.79 23.84 25.29
CA ALA A 104 -20.06 23.59 24.60
C ALA A 104 -19.84 23.16 23.14
N LEU A 105 -18.90 23.76 22.45
CA LEU A 105 -18.50 23.35 21.11
C LEU A 105 -17.88 21.95 21.11
N LEU A 106 -16.89 21.70 21.98
CA LEU A 106 -16.17 20.43 22.06
C LEU A 106 -17.11 19.27 22.43
N ASP A 107 -18.06 19.48 23.31
CA ASP A 107 -19.05 18.47 23.72
C ASP A 107 -19.86 17.96 22.52
N VAL A 108 -20.31 18.86 21.65
CA VAL A 108 -21.15 18.50 20.50
C VAL A 108 -20.30 17.95 19.32
N VAL A 109 -19.09 18.44 19.16
CA VAL A 109 -18.19 18.03 18.06
C VAL A 109 -17.44 16.73 18.38
N SER A 110 -17.34 16.36 19.65
CA SER A 110 -16.64 15.13 20.07
C SER A 110 -17.19 13.87 19.42
N ASP A 111 -18.49 13.71 19.31
CA ASP A 111 -19.14 12.53 18.73
C ASP A 111 -18.81 12.34 17.24
N PRO A 112 -18.95 13.35 16.36
CA PRO A 112 -18.52 13.26 14.98
C PRO A 112 -17.03 12.91 14.84
N LEU A 113 -16.16 13.52 15.67
CA LEU A 113 -14.73 13.24 15.67
C LEU A 113 -14.43 11.80 16.09
N LEU A 114 -15.02 11.31 17.16
CA LEU A 114 -14.84 9.93 17.61
C LEU A 114 -15.30 8.93 16.56
N ASN A 115 -16.42 9.21 15.89
CA ASN A 115 -16.91 8.38 14.79
C ASN A 115 -15.95 8.39 13.60
N MET A 116 -15.38 9.54 13.26
CA MET A 116 -14.36 9.66 12.21
C MET A 116 -13.09 8.87 12.57
N LEU A 117 -12.58 9.01 13.80
CA LEU A 117 -11.42 8.27 14.29
C LEU A 117 -11.63 6.76 14.16
N ARG A 118 -12.75 6.25 14.64
CA ARG A 118 -13.10 4.83 14.59
C ARG A 118 -13.23 4.34 13.15
N SER A 119 -13.92 5.11 12.29
CA SER A 119 -14.18 4.70 10.90
C SER A 119 -12.92 4.74 10.03
N ASN A 120 -11.97 5.63 10.31
CA ASN A 120 -10.70 5.76 9.59
C ASN A 120 -9.56 4.96 10.21
N LYS A 121 -9.79 4.35 11.41
CA LYS A 121 -8.76 3.61 12.16
C LYS A 121 -7.53 4.47 12.41
N VAL A 122 -7.72 5.74 12.76
CA VAL A 122 -6.65 6.67 13.13
C VAL A 122 -6.62 6.87 14.62
N THR A 123 -5.46 7.24 15.15
CA THR A 123 -5.23 7.31 16.60
C THR A 123 -5.54 8.67 17.20
N GLY A 124 -5.72 9.71 16.38
CA GLY A 124 -5.99 11.07 16.86
C GLY A 124 -6.57 11.97 15.77
N ALA A 125 -7.31 12.96 16.19
CA ALA A 125 -7.73 14.10 15.41
C ALA A 125 -7.60 15.36 16.26
N PHE A 126 -7.43 16.49 15.63
CA PHE A 126 -7.43 17.79 16.27
C PHE A 126 -8.28 18.75 15.45
N ILE A 127 -8.86 19.72 16.14
CA ILE A 127 -9.55 20.86 15.52
C ILE A 127 -8.71 22.10 15.84
N ALA A 128 -8.41 22.87 14.80
CA ALA A 128 -7.84 24.19 14.96
C ALA A 128 -8.95 25.23 14.65
N VAL A 129 -9.22 26.07 15.62
CA VAL A 129 -10.10 27.24 15.41
C VAL A 129 -9.20 28.39 15.06
N ASN A 130 -9.44 29.00 13.90
CA ASN A 130 -8.69 30.17 13.48
C ASN A 130 -9.36 31.40 14.14
N THR A 131 -8.70 31.98 15.10
CA THR A 131 -9.13 33.20 15.79
C THR A 131 -8.35 34.36 15.22
N ASP A 132 -9.00 35.49 14.97
CA ASP A 132 -8.36 36.69 14.40
C ASP A 132 -7.40 37.41 15.35
N ASN A 133 -7.33 37.00 16.64
CA ASN A 133 -6.49 37.59 17.68
C ASN A 133 -5.24 36.75 17.98
N LEU A 134 -4.39 36.53 17.00
CA LEU A 134 -3.04 35.95 17.20
C LEU A 134 -2.02 36.95 17.78
N GLU A 135 -2.39 38.22 18.00
CA GLU A 135 -1.46 39.24 18.47
C GLU A 135 -1.35 39.40 20.00
N GLU A 136 -2.13 38.63 20.77
CA GLU A 136 -2.13 38.68 22.24
C GLU A 136 -1.65 37.40 22.94
N LEU A 137 -0.89 36.54 22.25
CA LEU A 137 -0.23 35.38 22.88
C LEU A 137 1.28 35.65 23.13
#